data_99551d6b299115d115c876a0d19cabf4
#
_entry.id   99551d6b299115d115c876a0d19cabf4
#
_cell.length_a   1.000
_cell.length_b   1.000
_cell.length_c   1.000
_cell.angle_alpha   90.00
_cell.angle_beta   90.00
_cell.angle_gamma   90.00
#
_symmetry.space_group_name_H-M   'P 1'
#
loop_
_entity.id
_entity.type
_entity.pdbx_description
1 polymer ?
#
loop_
_entity_poly.entity_id
_entity_poly.type
_entity_poly.pdbx_seq_one_letter_code
_entity_poly.pdbx_strand_id
1 'polypeptide(L)'
;MNGIDKITQRIGADTQAEAAAQAEAAADKFRTQAEAEDRDLLAKSERAAAEREERLVSAAQMEARKTLLTAKQEMVERAYQRVLEKLRSLPQEQYVELLAALLVRASSTGREEVVFSPEDREGAGKAA
;
A
#
# COMPACT_ATOMS: atom_id res chain seq x y z
N MET A 1 -66.92 29.02 -47.40
CA MET A 1 -65.95 28.01 -46.97
C MET A 1 -66.40 26.63 -47.40
N ASN A 2 -65.73 26.09 -48.30
CA ASN A 2 -65.99 24.72 -48.83
C ASN A 2 -65.71 23.70 -47.77
N GLY A 3 -66.52 22.57 -47.78
CA GLY A 3 -66.27 21.45 -46.84
C GLY A 3 -64.84 20.88 -46.88
N ILE A 4 -64.16 21.01 -48.01
CA ILE A 4 -62.79 20.60 -48.26
C ILE A 4 -61.83 21.41 -47.42
N ASP A 5 -61.98 22.71 -47.25
CA ASP A 5 -61.12 23.58 -46.45
C ASP A 5 -61.21 23.22 -44.96
N LYS A 6 -62.35 22.84 -44.45
CA LYS A 6 -62.55 22.37 -43.07
C LYS A 6 -61.87 21.01 -42.82
N ILE A 7 -61.96 20.12 -43.82
CA ILE A 7 -61.30 18.78 -43.71
C ILE A 7 -59.81 18.96 -43.73
N THR A 8 -59.25 19.81 -44.59
CA THR A 8 -57.83 20.07 -44.72
C THR A 8 -57.28 20.72 -43.43
N GLN A 9 -57.96 21.67 -42.84
CA GLN A 9 -57.60 22.29 -41.55
C GLN A 9 -57.65 21.28 -40.41
N ARG A 10 -58.62 20.38 -40.39
CA ARG A 10 -58.73 19.36 -39.34
C ARG A 10 -57.62 18.31 -39.46
N ILE A 11 -57.29 17.81 -40.64
CA ILE A 11 -56.19 16.91 -40.91
C ILE A 11 -54.88 17.59 -40.51
N GLY A 12 -54.69 18.87 -40.85
CA GLY A 12 -53.47 19.61 -40.45
C GLY A 12 -53.34 19.79 -38.94
N ALA A 13 -54.44 20.06 -38.23
CA ALA A 13 -54.45 20.17 -36.78
C ALA A 13 -54.18 18.78 -36.09
N ASP A 14 -54.83 17.72 -36.60
CA ASP A 14 -54.65 16.38 -36.06
C ASP A 14 -53.21 15.88 -36.27
N THR A 15 -52.62 16.14 -37.45
CA THR A 15 -51.20 15.78 -37.74
C THR A 15 -50.22 16.56 -36.87
N GLN A 16 -50.51 17.87 -36.61
CA GLN A 16 -49.69 18.67 -35.72
C GLN A 16 -49.76 18.21 -34.26
N ALA A 17 -50.96 17.85 -33.81
CA ALA A 17 -51.17 17.30 -32.46
C ALA A 17 -50.45 15.94 -32.29
N GLU A 18 -50.53 15.09 -33.29
CA GLU A 18 -49.85 13.78 -33.28
C GLU A 18 -48.32 13.94 -33.32
N ALA A 19 -47.79 14.82 -34.13
CA ALA A 19 -46.36 15.13 -34.18
C ALA A 19 -45.86 15.74 -32.85
N ALA A 20 -46.63 16.61 -32.20
CA ALA A 20 -46.31 17.16 -30.90
C ALA A 20 -46.28 16.07 -29.80
N ALA A 21 -47.28 15.17 -29.80
CA ALA A 21 -47.35 14.06 -28.85
C ALA A 21 -46.17 13.08 -29.03
N GLN A 22 -45.77 12.78 -30.27
CA GLN A 22 -44.61 11.95 -30.56
C GLN A 22 -43.30 12.62 -30.13
N ALA A 23 -43.17 13.93 -30.34
CA ALA A 23 -41.98 14.68 -29.90
C ALA A 23 -41.86 14.72 -28.37
N GLU A 24 -42.98 14.90 -27.66
CA GLU A 24 -43.04 14.89 -26.20
C GLU A 24 -42.70 13.50 -25.64
N ALA A 25 -43.26 12.43 -26.21
CA ALA A 25 -42.93 11.06 -25.83
C ALA A 25 -41.48 10.70 -26.10
N ALA A 26 -40.88 11.20 -27.17
CA ALA A 26 -39.47 11.04 -27.46
C ALA A 26 -38.60 11.80 -26.44
N ALA A 27 -38.96 13.04 -26.14
CA ALA A 27 -38.24 13.84 -25.15
C ALA A 27 -38.26 13.19 -23.75
N ASP A 28 -39.42 12.65 -23.33
CA ASP A 28 -39.53 11.94 -22.05
C ASP A 28 -38.69 10.65 -21.99
N LYS A 29 -38.65 9.92 -23.09
CA LYS A 29 -37.75 8.75 -23.18
C LYS A 29 -36.27 9.15 -23.02
N PHE A 30 -35.83 10.19 -23.73
CA PHE A 30 -34.45 10.68 -23.60
C PHE A 30 -34.15 11.19 -22.21
N ARG A 31 -35.11 11.90 -21.57
CA ARG A 31 -34.95 12.38 -20.19
C ARG A 31 -34.80 11.23 -19.21
N THR A 32 -35.66 10.22 -19.30
CA THR A 32 -35.63 9.04 -18.44
C THR A 32 -34.31 8.26 -18.62
N GLN A 33 -33.85 8.13 -19.87
CA GLN A 33 -32.58 7.46 -20.16
C GLN A 33 -31.39 8.24 -19.61
N ALA A 34 -31.35 9.56 -19.79
CA ALA A 34 -30.30 10.41 -19.26
C ALA A 34 -30.25 10.35 -17.73
N GLU A 35 -31.38 10.39 -17.05
CA GLU A 35 -31.45 10.25 -15.59
C GLU A 35 -30.98 8.86 -15.10
N ALA A 36 -31.21 7.82 -15.88
CA ALA A 36 -30.71 6.48 -15.55
C ALA A 36 -29.20 6.39 -15.74
N GLU A 37 -28.67 6.96 -16.82
CA GLU A 37 -27.23 7.02 -17.09
C GLU A 37 -26.48 7.84 -16.04
N ASP A 38 -27.04 9.00 -15.65
CA ASP A 38 -26.48 9.86 -14.59
C ASP A 38 -26.41 9.13 -13.23
N ARG A 39 -27.48 8.43 -12.86
CA ARG A 39 -27.49 7.62 -11.63
C ARG A 39 -26.43 6.50 -11.65
N ASP A 40 -26.29 5.82 -12.77
CA ASP A 40 -25.30 4.77 -12.93
C ASP A 40 -23.86 5.34 -12.89
N LEU A 41 -23.64 6.49 -13.53
CA LEU A 41 -22.37 7.19 -13.51
C LEU A 41 -21.99 7.66 -12.09
N LEU A 42 -22.94 8.23 -11.34
CA LEU A 42 -22.75 8.62 -9.95
C LEU A 42 -22.38 7.41 -9.09
N ALA A 43 -23.14 6.32 -9.18
CA ALA A 43 -22.86 5.11 -8.42
C ALA A 43 -21.49 4.50 -8.74
N LYS A 44 -21.08 4.53 -10.02
CA LYS A 44 -19.74 4.10 -10.43
C LYS A 44 -18.64 5.00 -9.87
N SER A 45 -18.85 6.32 -9.90
CA SER A 45 -17.89 7.29 -9.40
C SER A 45 -17.70 7.19 -7.87
N GLU A 46 -18.79 7.00 -7.13
CA GLU A 46 -18.76 6.79 -5.68
C GLU A 46 -17.98 5.52 -5.30
N ARG A 47 -18.23 4.41 -6.01
CA ARG A 47 -17.47 3.15 -5.80
C ARG A 47 -15.98 3.34 -6.10
N ALA A 48 -15.66 3.98 -7.22
CA ALA A 48 -14.28 4.24 -7.60
C ALA A 48 -13.56 5.17 -6.59
N ALA A 49 -14.28 6.15 -6.03
CA ALA A 49 -13.76 7.03 -4.98
C ALA A 49 -13.48 6.26 -3.69
N ALA A 50 -14.41 5.42 -3.24
CA ALA A 50 -14.25 4.58 -2.05
C ALA A 50 -13.07 3.59 -2.19
N GLU A 51 -12.95 2.93 -3.34
CA GLU A 51 -11.82 2.04 -3.61
C GLU A 51 -10.47 2.78 -3.65
N ARG A 52 -10.47 4.01 -4.17
CA ARG A 52 -9.26 4.83 -4.18
C ARG A 52 -8.87 5.25 -2.77
N GLU A 53 -9.83 5.65 -1.95
CA GLU A 53 -9.60 5.98 -0.54
C GLU A 53 -9.00 4.80 0.22
N GLU A 54 -9.59 3.61 0.10
CA GLU A 54 -9.08 2.40 0.74
C GLU A 54 -7.65 2.06 0.32
N ARG A 55 -7.35 2.17 -0.98
CA ARG A 55 -5.97 1.97 -1.48
C ARG A 55 -4.98 2.98 -0.91
N LEU A 56 -5.37 4.25 -0.80
CA LEU A 56 -4.51 5.30 -0.24
C LEU A 56 -4.25 5.07 1.24
N VAL A 57 -5.28 4.72 2.01
CA VAL A 57 -5.16 4.40 3.44
C VAL A 57 -4.25 3.19 3.65
N SER A 58 -4.45 2.12 2.89
CA SER A 58 -3.61 0.93 2.96
C SER A 58 -2.16 1.23 2.61
N ALA A 59 -1.91 2.00 1.56
CA ALA A 59 -0.56 2.41 1.17
C ALA A 59 0.12 3.25 2.26
N ALA A 60 -0.59 4.20 2.85
CA ALA A 60 -0.08 5.02 3.94
C ALA A 60 0.25 4.19 5.19
N GLN A 61 -0.58 3.21 5.54
CA GLN A 61 -0.32 2.29 6.65
C GLN A 61 0.92 1.42 6.41
N MET A 62 1.10 0.92 5.19
CA MET A 62 2.30 0.16 4.82
C MET A 62 3.56 1.01 4.92
N GLU A 63 3.53 2.26 4.44
CA GLU A 63 4.67 3.17 4.51
C GLU A 63 5.02 3.54 5.97
N ALA A 64 4.02 3.76 6.81
CA ALA A 64 4.22 3.98 8.24
C ALA A 64 4.88 2.77 8.93
N ARG A 65 4.45 1.55 8.63
CA ARG A 65 5.06 0.32 9.16
C ARG A 65 6.50 0.15 8.69
N LYS A 66 6.77 0.43 7.42
CA LYS A 66 8.12 0.39 6.84
C LYS A 66 9.05 1.38 7.54
N THR A 67 8.60 2.61 7.74
CA THR A 67 9.37 3.65 8.45
C THR A 67 9.71 3.21 9.88
N LEU A 68 8.73 2.67 10.60
CA LEU A 68 8.93 2.15 11.95
C LEU A 68 9.94 0.98 11.97
N LEU A 69 9.83 0.06 11.02
CA LEU A 69 10.76 -1.08 10.92
C LEU A 69 12.18 -0.62 10.61
N THR A 70 12.34 0.32 9.67
CA THR A 70 13.65 0.92 9.34
C THR A 70 14.28 1.55 10.58
N ALA A 71 13.53 2.35 11.32
CA ALA A 71 14.03 2.98 12.56
C ALA A 71 14.46 1.93 13.60
N LYS A 72 13.69 0.85 13.77
CA LYS A 72 14.06 -0.26 14.66
C LYS A 72 15.35 -0.95 14.22
N GLN A 73 15.51 -1.21 12.92
CA GLN A 73 16.72 -1.82 12.37
C GLN A 73 17.95 -0.93 12.55
N GLU A 74 17.81 0.36 12.33
CA GLU A 74 18.90 1.32 12.59
C GLU A 74 19.31 1.34 14.07
N MET A 75 18.34 1.28 15.00
CA MET A 75 18.65 1.21 16.43
C MET A 75 19.39 -0.08 16.79
N VAL A 76 18.99 -1.20 16.24
CA VAL A 76 19.67 -2.49 16.44
C VAL A 76 21.10 -2.43 15.89
N GLU A 77 21.28 -1.92 14.68
CA GLU A 77 22.60 -1.76 14.06
C GLU A 77 23.52 -0.87 14.92
N ARG A 78 23.02 0.27 15.38
CA ARG A 78 23.78 1.16 16.30
C ARG A 78 24.15 0.45 17.60
N ALA A 79 23.27 -0.39 18.13
CA ALA A 79 23.57 -1.16 19.33
C ALA A 79 24.72 -2.17 19.07
N TYR A 80 24.68 -2.89 17.94
CA TYR A 80 25.76 -3.79 17.55
C TYR A 80 27.09 -3.06 17.35
N GLN A 81 27.09 -1.93 16.68
CA GLN A 81 28.30 -1.13 16.48
C GLN A 81 28.91 -0.68 17.83
N ARG A 82 28.08 -0.24 18.78
CA ARG A 82 28.54 0.12 20.12
C ARG A 82 29.11 -1.08 20.90
N VAL A 83 28.52 -2.27 20.73
CA VAL A 83 29.04 -3.48 21.36
C VAL A 83 30.39 -3.83 20.77
N LEU A 84 30.56 -3.78 19.45
CA LEU A 84 31.83 -4.04 18.79
C LEU A 84 32.92 -3.03 19.22
N GLU A 85 32.59 -1.75 19.31
CA GLU A 85 33.51 -0.73 19.81
C GLU A 85 33.95 -1.02 21.26
N LYS A 86 33.00 -1.38 22.13
CA LYS A 86 33.31 -1.76 23.52
C LYS A 86 34.19 -2.99 23.58
N LEU A 87 33.91 -4.04 22.79
CA LEU A 87 34.72 -5.24 22.76
C LEU A 87 36.15 -4.94 22.32
N ARG A 88 36.32 -4.09 21.30
CA ARG A 88 37.65 -3.67 20.81
C ARG A 88 38.41 -2.79 21.82
N SER A 89 37.69 -2.09 22.69
CA SER A 89 38.28 -1.22 23.71
C SER A 89 38.53 -1.92 25.06
N LEU A 90 38.18 -3.21 25.19
CA LEU A 90 38.44 -3.98 26.41
C LEU A 90 39.95 -4.11 26.66
N PRO A 91 40.40 -4.03 27.93
CA PRO A 91 41.75 -4.43 28.31
C PRO A 91 42.01 -5.89 27.92
N GLN A 92 43.23 -6.19 27.51
CA GLN A 92 43.58 -7.51 26.99
C GLN A 92 43.22 -8.66 27.95
N GLU A 93 43.42 -8.48 29.25
CA GLU A 93 43.04 -9.46 30.26
C GLU A 93 41.56 -9.79 30.26
N GLN A 94 40.70 -8.75 30.21
CA GLN A 94 39.24 -8.92 30.19
C GLN A 94 38.77 -9.52 28.86
N TYR A 95 39.46 -9.20 27.77
CA TYR A 95 39.14 -9.76 26.46
C TYR A 95 39.47 -11.27 26.40
N VAL A 96 40.62 -11.69 26.95
CA VAL A 96 41.00 -13.10 27.08
C VAL A 96 40.01 -13.86 27.96
N GLU A 97 39.64 -13.29 29.11
CA GLU A 97 38.64 -13.90 30.01
C GLU A 97 37.29 -14.09 29.33
N LEU A 98 36.84 -13.10 28.57
CA LEU A 98 35.61 -13.17 27.77
C LEU A 98 35.70 -14.28 26.70
N LEU A 99 36.81 -14.35 25.97
CA LEU A 99 37.05 -15.40 24.96
C LEU A 99 37.01 -16.78 25.58
N ALA A 100 37.71 -16.99 26.69
CA ALA A 100 37.73 -18.26 27.42
C ALA A 100 36.29 -18.67 27.86
N ALA A 101 35.53 -17.73 28.42
CA ALA A 101 34.15 -17.99 28.82
C ALA A 101 33.26 -18.36 27.62
N LEU A 102 33.44 -17.71 26.48
CA LEU A 102 32.69 -18.01 25.24
C LEU A 102 33.07 -19.38 24.69
N LEU A 103 34.36 -19.75 24.69
CA LEU A 103 34.83 -21.04 24.25
C LEU A 103 34.23 -22.16 25.09
N VAL A 104 34.24 -22.02 26.41
CA VAL A 104 33.65 -23.02 27.33
C VAL A 104 32.15 -23.17 27.08
N ARG A 105 31.43 -22.07 26.82
CA ARG A 105 29.98 -22.11 26.53
C ARG A 105 29.66 -22.69 25.16
N ALA A 106 30.50 -22.45 24.15
CA ALA A 106 30.32 -22.95 22.79
C ALA A 106 30.78 -24.42 22.64
N SER A 107 31.70 -24.88 23.47
CA SER A 107 32.19 -26.24 23.44
C SER A 107 31.16 -27.21 24.04
N SER A 108 30.88 -28.28 23.33
CA SER A 108 29.97 -29.35 23.78
C SER A 108 30.70 -30.67 23.99
N THR A 109 31.74 -30.95 23.21
CA THR A 109 32.51 -32.22 23.25
C THR A 109 33.94 -32.02 23.69
N GLY A 110 34.43 -30.78 23.74
CA GLY A 110 35.83 -30.46 24.06
C GLY A 110 36.84 -30.81 22.96
N ARG A 111 36.31 -31.07 21.74
CA ARG A 111 37.14 -31.40 20.56
C ARG A 111 36.87 -30.47 19.38
N GLU A 112 36.17 -29.39 19.64
CA GLU A 112 35.80 -28.41 18.63
C GLU A 112 37.06 -27.65 18.16
N GLU A 113 37.10 -27.37 16.86
CA GLU A 113 38.13 -26.53 16.26
C GLU A 113 37.70 -25.05 16.43
N VAL A 114 38.62 -24.27 16.99
CA VAL A 114 38.39 -22.84 17.21
C VAL A 114 39.17 -22.04 16.18
N VAL A 115 38.45 -21.20 15.43
CA VAL A 115 39.04 -20.33 14.41
C VAL A 115 39.04 -18.90 14.93
N PHE A 116 40.21 -18.34 15.16
CA PHE A 116 40.41 -16.96 15.55
C PHE A 116 40.67 -16.05 14.35
N SER A 117 40.40 -14.77 14.52
CA SER A 117 40.84 -13.74 13.56
C SER A 117 42.38 -13.72 13.47
N PRO A 118 42.97 -13.27 12.36
CA PRO A 118 44.43 -13.15 12.27
C PRO A 118 45.06 -12.31 13.38
N GLU A 119 44.36 -11.28 13.84
CA GLU A 119 44.77 -10.36 14.88
C GLU A 119 44.81 -11.05 16.27
N ASP A 120 43.80 -11.88 16.56
CA ASP A 120 43.69 -12.57 17.86
C ASP A 120 44.50 -13.84 17.94
N ARG A 121 44.84 -14.46 16.80
CA ARG A 121 45.50 -15.78 16.74
C ARG A 121 46.80 -15.83 17.53
N GLU A 122 47.62 -14.80 17.40
CA GLU A 122 48.97 -14.77 18.03
C GLU A 122 48.94 -14.14 19.45
N GLY A 123 47.86 -13.45 19.80
CA GLY A 123 47.69 -12.75 21.07
C GLY A 123 46.69 -13.43 22.00
N ALA A 124 45.51 -12.84 22.05
CA ALA A 124 44.43 -13.23 22.97
C ALA A 124 43.92 -14.67 22.77
N GLY A 125 43.96 -15.20 21.55
CA GLY A 125 43.54 -16.57 21.25
C GLY A 125 44.46 -17.66 21.78
N LYS A 126 45.76 -17.38 21.96
CA LYS A 126 46.67 -18.31 22.61
C LYS A 126 46.58 -18.27 24.15
N ALA A 127 46.12 -17.14 24.68
CA ALA A 127 45.99 -16.92 26.12
C ALA A 127 44.65 -17.39 26.69
N ALA A 128 43.60 -17.47 25.82
CA ALA A 128 42.27 -17.94 26.17
C ALA A 128 42.20 -19.46 26.19
#